data_556e7761631682c5f12a4c290604d332
#
_entry.id   556e7761631682c5f12a4c290604d332
#
_cell.length_a   1.000
_cell.length_b   1.000
_cell.length_c   1.000
_cell.angle_alpha   90.00
_cell.angle_beta   90.00
_cell.angle_gamma   90.00
#
_symmetry.space_group_name_H-M   'P 1'
#
loop_
_entity.id
_entity.type
_entity.pdbx_description
1 polymer ?
#
loop_
_entity_poly.entity_id
_entity_poly.type
_entity_poly.pdbx_seq_one_letter_code
_entity_poly.pdbx_strand_id
1 'polypeptide(L)'
;GLSDAAMEGFCGALTEVANHIIGATFGAGHEVFIEPVGTTGMRVKVRFGDLEDTVEDSQGEGFKSIVSLALLLAATSLATGTTLHNDFICFDEPFPGVRGDDRLDSLYEWLRSAANELGIQLIIVSLHEQALTHADNIIELGASDA
;
A
#
# COMPACT_ATOMS: atom_id res chain seq x y z
N GLY A 1 -9.72 -23.97 8.18
CA GLY A 1 -9.99 -22.54 7.93
C GLY A 1 -9.96 -21.77 9.23
N LEU A 2 -9.70 -20.49 9.17
CA LEU A 2 -9.87 -19.58 10.30
C LEU A 2 -11.35 -19.60 10.73
N SER A 3 -11.61 -19.52 12.05
CA SER A 3 -12.99 -19.33 12.53
C SER A 3 -13.50 -17.95 12.04
N ASP A 4 -14.81 -17.80 11.90
CA ASP A 4 -15.41 -16.53 11.46
C ASP A 4 -14.95 -15.35 12.33
N ALA A 5 -14.90 -15.55 13.65
CA ALA A 5 -14.41 -14.54 14.59
C ALA A 5 -12.91 -14.16 14.36
N ALA A 6 -12.07 -15.13 13.99
CA ALA A 6 -10.67 -14.84 13.69
C ALA A 6 -10.52 -14.09 12.35
N MET A 7 -11.36 -14.39 11.36
CA MET A 7 -11.40 -13.69 10.08
C MET A 7 -11.89 -12.25 10.27
N GLU A 8 -12.95 -12.03 11.04
CA GLU A 8 -13.44 -10.70 11.38
C GLU A 8 -12.40 -9.86 12.11
N GLY A 9 -11.73 -10.46 13.10
CA GLY A 9 -10.64 -9.79 13.84
C GLY A 9 -9.47 -9.41 12.94
N PHE A 10 -9.08 -10.27 12.01
CA PHE A 10 -8.03 -10.00 11.05
C PHE A 10 -8.42 -8.87 10.06
N CYS A 11 -9.63 -8.95 9.50
CA CYS A 11 -10.14 -7.90 8.61
C CYS A 11 -10.23 -6.54 9.33
N GLY A 12 -10.65 -6.53 10.60
CA GLY A 12 -10.70 -5.32 11.41
C GLY A 12 -9.31 -4.70 11.62
N ALA A 13 -8.33 -5.50 12.04
CA ALA A 13 -6.96 -5.03 12.23
C ALA A 13 -6.32 -4.53 10.92
N LEU A 14 -6.55 -5.25 9.83
CA LEU A 14 -6.05 -4.85 8.50
C LEU A 14 -6.68 -3.52 8.05
N THR A 15 -7.99 -3.34 8.28
CA THR A 15 -8.72 -2.10 7.99
C THR A 15 -8.15 -0.93 8.77
N GLU A 16 -7.88 -1.10 10.07
CA GLU A 16 -7.35 -0.04 10.93
C GLU A 16 -5.99 0.44 10.44
N VAL A 17 -5.05 -0.48 10.20
CA VAL A 17 -3.70 -0.13 9.72
C VAL A 17 -3.75 0.47 8.31
N ALA A 18 -4.54 -0.10 7.40
CA ALA A 18 -4.69 0.44 6.05
C ALA A 18 -5.28 1.86 6.05
N ASN A 19 -6.27 2.13 6.91
CA ASN A 19 -6.85 3.48 7.03
C ASN A 19 -5.89 4.48 7.65
N HIS A 20 -5.04 4.08 8.58
CA HIS A 20 -3.98 4.94 9.08
C HIS A 20 -3.06 5.40 7.94
N ILE A 21 -2.64 4.48 7.09
CA ILE A 21 -1.79 4.75 5.93
C ILE A 21 -2.53 5.62 4.89
N ILE A 22 -3.76 5.26 4.52
CA ILE A 22 -4.56 5.98 3.51
C ILE A 22 -4.93 7.40 3.99
N GLY A 23 -5.30 7.54 5.26
CA GLY A 23 -5.66 8.82 5.88
C GLY A 23 -4.49 9.81 5.90
N ALA A 24 -3.27 9.33 6.13
CA ALA A 24 -2.07 10.15 6.06
C ALA A 24 -1.79 10.69 4.64
N THR A 25 -2.22 9.96 3.60
CA THR A 25 -1.98 10.31 2.19
C THR A 25 -3.07 11.19 1.61
N PHE A 26 -4.34 10.82 1.83
CA PHE A 26 -5.49 11.43 1.15
C PHE A 26 -6.36 12.29 2.08
N GLY A 27 -6.09 12.28 3.38
CA GLY A 27 -6.89 12.97 4.37
C GLY A 27 -8.15 12.19 4.78
N ALA A 28 -8.88 12.74 5.76
CA ALA A 28 -9.96 12.08 6.48
C ALA A 28 -11.22 11.72 5.66
N GLY A 29 -11.28 12.09 4.38
CA GLY A 29 -12.41 11.76 3.51
C GLY A 29 -12.25 10.43 2.73
N HIS A 30 -11.14 9.73 2.92
CA HIS A 30 -10.83 8.52 2.18
C HIS A 30 -10.65 7.36 3.18
N GLU A 31 -11.47 6.35 3.04
CA GLU A 31 -11.45 5.19 3.93
C GLU A 31 -11.52 3.89 3.12
N VAL A 32 -10.88 2.86 3.64
CA VAL A 32 -10.92 1.50 3.14
C VAL A 32 -11.60 0.62 4.17
N PHE A 33 -12.45 -0.29 3.71
CA PHE A 33 -13.12 -1.28 4.54
C PHE A 33 -12.84 -2.67 4.01
N ILE A 34 -12.42 -3.57 4.88
CA ILE A 34 -12.15 -4.95 4.52
C ILE A 34 -13.18 -5.81 5.23
N GLU A 35 -14.02 -6.46 4.44
CA GLU A 35 -15.10 -7.32 4.93
C GLU A 35 -14.80 -8.78 4.60
N PRO A 36 -15.03 -9.71 5.53
CA PRO A 36 -14.95 -11.13 5.21
C PRO A 36 -16.07 -11.53 4.24
N VAL A 37 -15.73 -12.38 3.27
CA VAL A 37 -16.69 -12.98 2.33
C VAL A 37 -16.60 -14.49 2.44
N GLY A 38 -17.61 -15.09 3.08
CA GLY A 38 -17.55 -16.50 3.42
C GLY A 38 -16.41 -16.81 4.39
N THR A 39 -15.86 -18.02 4.31
CA THR A 39 -14.82 -18.50 5.24
C THR A 39 -13.38 -18.29 4.74
N THR A 40 -13.19 -17.84 3.52
CA THR A 40 -11.85 -17.78 2.88
C THR A 40 -11.62 -16.53 2.03
N GLY A 41 -12.64 -15.69 1.85
CA GLY A 41 -12.55 -14.50 1.00
C GLY A 41 -12.55 -13.20 1.79
N MET A 42 -12.04 -12.15 1.16
CA MET A 42 -12.13 -10.78 1.65
C MET A 42 -12.59 -9.88 0.50
N ARG A 43 -13.41 -8.89 0.82
CA ARG A 43 -13.81 -7.83 -0.10
C ARG A 43 -13.27 -6.51 0.40
N VAL A 44 -12.66 -5.76 -0.49
CA VAL A 44 -12.17 -4.43 -0.19
C VAL A 44 -13.14 -3.40 -0.77
N LYS A 45 -13.67 -2.56 0.09
CA LYS A 45 -14.50 -1.41 -0.27
C LYS A 45 -13.75 -0.13 0.05
N VAL A 46 -14.06 0.91 -0.67
CA VAL A 46 -13.51 2.25 -0.48
C VAL A 46 -14.63 3.25 -0.31
N ARG A 47 -14.43 4.24 0.55
CA ARG A 47 -15.34 5.36 0.71
C ARG A 47 -14.62 6.65 0.37
N PHE A 48 -15.30 7.49 -0.41
CA PHE A 48 -14.88 8.84 -0.78
C PHE A 48 -15.99 9.83 -0.39
N GLY A 49 -15.85 10.44 0.76
CA GLY A 49 -16.95 11.25 1.31
C GLY A 49 -18.21 10.38 1.50
N ASP A 50 -19.29 10.71 0.78
CA ASP A 50 -20.57 10.00 0.86
C ASP A 50 -20.69 8.82 -0.14
N LEU A 51 -19.69 8.63 -1.00
CA LEU A 51 -19.66 7.56 -2.01
C LEU A 51 -18.94 6.34 -1.47
N GLU A 52 -19.59 5.19 -1.55
CA GLU A 52 -18.99 3.88 -1.23
C GLU A 52 -18.99 3.02 -2.49
N ASP A 53 -17.86 2.40 -2.80
CA ASP A 53 -17.69 1.54 -3.97
C ASP A 53 -16.73 0.40 -3.66
N THR A 54 -16.69 -0.64 -4.51
CA THR A 54 -15.63 -1.66 -4.42
C THR A 54 -14.36 -1.15 -5.08
N VAL A 55 -13.19 -1.63 -4.63
CA VAL A 55 -11.90 -1.26 -5.25
C VAL A 55 -11.87 -1.67 -6.72
N GLU A 56 -12.53 -2.78 -7.07
CA GLU A 56 -12.60 -3.30 -8.44
C GLU A 56 -13.35 -2.36 -9.38
N ASP A 57 -14.42 -1.72 -8.87
CA ASP A 57 -15.27 -0.80 -9.62
C ASP A 57 -14.83 0.67 -9.46
N SER A 58 -13.95 0.94 -8.48
CA SER A 58 -13.44 2.29 -8.22
C SER A 58 -12.58 2.80 -9.38
N GLN A 59 -12.66 4.09 -9.61
CA GLN A 59 -12.03 4.72 -10.75
C GLN A 59 -10.50 4.84 -10.61
N GLY A 60 -9.79 4.41 -11.65
CA GLY A 60 -8.39 4.70 -11.90
C GLY A 60 -7.39 3.70 -11.32
N GLU A 61 -6.53 3.19 -12.20
CA GLU A 61 -5.46 2.23 -11.86
C GLU A 61 -4.51 2.75 -10.77
N GLY A 62 -4.22 4.06 -10.76
CA GLY A 62 -3.36 4.66 -9.76
C GLY A 62 -3.92 4.55 -8.34
N PHE A 63 -5.23 4.73 -8.15
CA PHE A 63 -5.86 4.58 -6.84
C PHE A 63 -5.86 3.12 -6.38
N LYS A 64 -6.17 2.18 -7.27
CA LYS A 64 -6.10 0.74 -6.99
C LYS A 64 -4.71 0.33 -6.54
N SER A 65 -3.67 0.84 -7.20
CA SER A 65 -2.27 0.59 -6.82
C SER A 65 -1.98 1.09 -5.41
N ILE A 66 -2.43 2.28 -5.04
CA ILE A 66 -2.20 2.86 -3.71
C ILE A 66 -2.93 2.04 -2.63
N VAL A 67 -4.19 1.66 -2.87
CA VAL A 67 -4.93 0.80 -1.92
C VAL A 67 -4.24 -0.54 -1.76
N SER A 68 -3.80 -1.16 -2.87
CA SER A 68 -3.09 -2.44 -2.84
C SER A 68 -1.77 -2.34 -2.05
N LEU A 69 -1.01 -1.26 -2.23
CA LEU A 69 0.21 -1.00 -1.47
C LEU A 69 -0.08 -0.79 0.02
N ALA A 70 -1.10 0.00 0.36
CA ALA A 70 -1.50 0.22 1.75
C ALA A 70 -1.90 -1.10 2.44
N LEU A 71 -2.65 -1.96 1.74
CA LEU A 71 -3.04 -3.27 2.24
C LEU A 71 -1.83 -4.20 2.43
N LEU A 72 -0.88 -4.18 1.50
CA LEU A 72 0.34 -4.99 1.60
C LEU A 72 1.20 -4.52 2.78
N LEU A 73 1.40 -3.21 2.95
CA LEU A 73 2.12 -2.64 4.09
C LEU A 73 1.42 -2.96 5.41
N ALA A 74 0.10 -2.84 5.47
CA ALA A 74 -0.70 -3.19 6.64
C ALA A 74 -0.57 -4.68 6.99
N ALA A 75 -0.69 -5.57 6.01
CA ALA A 75 -0.54 -7.01 6.21
C ALA A 75 0.87 -7.37 6.70
N THR A 76 1.90 -6.73 6.14
CA THR A 76 3.28 -6.92 6.57
C THR A 76 3.48 -6.45 8.02
N SER A 77 2.95 -5.28 8.38
CA SER A 77 3.00 -4.77 9.76
C SER A 77 2.35 -5.72 10.77
N LEU A 78 1.21 -6.31 10.43
CA LEU A 78 0.52 -7.29 11.26
C LEU A 78 1.29 -8.62 11.36
N ALA A 79 1.96 -9.03 10.27
CA ALA A 79 2.74 -10.26 10.24
C ALA A 79 4.05 -10.16 11.04
N THR A 80 4.70 -9.00 11.08
CA THR A 80 5.96 -8.79 11.81
C THR A 80 5.80 -8.96 13.33
N GLY A 81 4.57 -8.81 13.87
CA GLY A 81 4.25 -9.16 15.25
C GLY A 81 4.32 -10.66 15.58
N THR A 82 4.46 -11.54 14.58
CA THR A 82 4.37 -13.00 14.68
C THR A 82 5.60 -13.76 14.17
N THR A 83 6.82 -13.30 14.42
CA THR A 83 8.08 -14.04 14.11
C THR A 83 8.53 -14.14 12.66
N LEU A 84 7.82 -13.59 11.69
CA LEU A 84 8.35 -13.41 10.35
C LEU A 84 9.06 -12.05 10.27
N HIS A 85 10.34 -12.03 10.51
CA HIS A 85 11.19 -10.85 10.28
C HIS A 85 11.34 -10.65 8.77
N ASN A 86 10.33 -10.09 8.14
CA ASN A 86 10.48 -9.50 6.82
C ASN A 86 11.01 -8.08 7.01
N ASP A 87 12.33 -7.96 7.01
CA ASP A 87 13.00 -6.69 7.19
C ASP A 87 12.89 -5.80 5.95
N PHE A 88 12.38 -6.32 4.82
CA PHE A 88 12.24 -5.56 3.59
C PHE A 88 11.05 -6.00 2.73
N ILE A 89 10.56 -5.07 1.89
CA ILE A 89 9.59 -5.31 0.82
C ILE A 89 10.19 -4.78 -0.48
N CYS A 90 10.04 -5.54 -1.57
CA CYS A 90 10.44 -5.13 -2.91
C CYS A 90 9.21 -4.81 -3.76
N PHE A 91 9.20 -3.63 -4.38
CA PHE A 91 8.21 -3.21 -5.34
C PHE A 91 8.84 -3.00 -6.72
N ASP A 92 8.21 -3.57 -7.73
CA ASP A 92 8.52 -3.34 -9.12
C ASP A 92 7.43 -2.42 -9.70
N GLU A 93 7.82 -1.20 -10.08
CA GLU A 93 6.93 -0.13 -10.56
C GLU A 93 5.69 0.06 -9.66
N PRO A 94 5.83 0.59 -8.44
CA PRO A 94 4.74 0.64 -7.44
C PRO A 94 3.55 1.50 -7.87
N PHE A 95 3.74 2.43 -8.82
CA PHE A 95 2.70 3.35 -9.27
C PHE A 95 2.44 3.29 -10.79
N PRO A 96 2.10 2.12 -11.34
CA PRO A 96 1.85 1.97 -12.76
C PRO A 96 0.65 2.83 -13.17
N GLY A 97 0.80 3.57 -14.29
CA GLY A 97 -0.28 4.39 -14.85
C GLY A 97 -0.55 5.71 -14.12
N VAL A 98 0.13 6.01 -13.03
CA VAL A 98 0.07 7.34 -12.40
C VAL A 98 0.83 8.33 -13.27
N ARG A 99 0.21 9.48 -13.53
CA ARG A 99 0.78 10.56 -14.35
C ARG A 99 0.86 11.84 -13.53
N GLY A 100 1.87 12.64 -13.84
CA GLY A 100 2.12 13.94 -13.22
C GLY A 100 3.19 13.87 -12.14
N ASP A 101 4.24 14.68 -12.33
CA ASP A 101 5.45 14.66 -11.51
C ASP A 101 5.14 14.98 -10.04
N ASP A 102 4.34 16.00 -9.76
CA ASP A 102 3.96 16.38 -8.40
C ASP A 102 3.20 15.26 -7.67
N ARG A 103 2.37 14.50 -8.41
CA ARG A 103 1.64 13.38 -7.83
C ARG A 103 2.55 12.20 -7.52
N LEU A 104 3.45 11.87 -8.45
CA LEU A 104 4.45 10.82 -8.24
C LEU A 104 5.37 11.17 -7.08
N ASP A 105 5.82 12.43 -7.00
CA ASP A 105 6.65 12.93 -5.91
C ASP A 105 5.96 12.72 -4.56
N SER A 106 4.71 13.16 -4.42
CA SER A 106 3.91 12.96 -3.21
C SER A 106 3.71 11.48 -2.84
N LEU A 107 3.55 10.60 -3.83
CA LEU A 107 3.37 9.16 -3.62
C LEU A 107 4.66 8.47 -3.15
N TYR A 108 5.81 8.83 -3.70
CA TYR A 108 7.10 8.30 -3.24
C TYR A 108 7.46 8.84 -1.84
N GLU A 109 7.19 10.10 -1.56
CA GLU A 109 7.33 10.66 -0.20
C GLU A 109 6.44 9.91 0.80
N TRP A 110 5.17 9.67 0.44
CA TRP A 110 4.26 8.88 1.26
C TRP A 110 4.78 7.46 1.51
N LEU A 111 5.25 6.78 0.46
CA LEU A 111 5.75 5.42 0.56
C LEU A 111 6.97 5.33 1.49
N ARG A 112 7.88 6.31 1.38
CA ARG A 112 9.02 6.46 2.29
C ARG A 112 8.57 6.69 3.74
N SER A 113 7.61 7.58 3.94
CA SER A 113 7.09 7.90 5.27
C SER A 113 6.43 6.68 5.91
N ALA A 114 5.60 5.94 5.16
CA ALA A 114 4.97 4.71 5.63
C ALA A 114 5.99 3.63 5.99
N ALA A 115 7.03 3.45 5.19
CA ALA A 115 8.12 2.50 5.49
C ALA A 115 8.87 2.85 6.77
N ASN A 116 9.18 4.13 6.97
CA ASN A 116 9.84 4.61 8.18
C ASN A 116 8.98 4.40 9.42
N GLU A 117 7.68 4.69 9.33
CA GLU A 117 6.73 4.49 10.43
C GLU A 117 6.61 3.02 10.82
N LEU A 118 6.59 2.13 9.84
CA LEU A 118 6.51 0.69 10.05
C LEU A 118 7.86 0.03 10.38
N GLY A 119 8.97 0.76 10.26
CA GLY A 119 10.31 0.24 10.50
C GLY A 119 10.76 -0.81 9.49
N ILE A 120 10.28 -0.74 8.26
CA ILE A 120 10.62 -1.69 7.18
C ILE A 120 11.52 -1.03 6.11
N GLN A 121 12.37 -1.83 5.49
CA GLN A 121 13.15 -1.40 4.33
C GLN A 121 12.32 -1.60 3.05
N LEU A 122 12.28 -0.56 2.20
CA LEU A 122 11.73 -0.68 0.85
C LEU A 122 12.82 -0.77 -0.19
N ILE A 123 12.68 -1.71 -1.11
CA ILE A 123 13.47 -1.82 -2.32
C ILE A 123 12.51 -1.51 -3.47
N ILE A 124 12.80 -0.46 -4.22
CA ILE A 124 11.92 0.00 -5.30
C ILE A 124 12.69 -0.09 -6.61
N VAL A 125 12.13 -0.81 -7.57
CA VAL A 125 12.57 -0.78 -8.96
C VAL A 125 11.63 0.17 -9.70
N SER A 126 12.15 1.25 -10.28
CA SER A 126 11.32 2.22 -10.98
C SER A 126 12.10 2.96 -12.06
N LEU A 127 11.37 3.38 -13.10
CA LEU A 127 11.85 4.29 -14.14
C LEU A 127 11.51 5.76 -13.84
N HIS A 128 10.80 6.04 -12.75
CA HIS A 128 10.43 7.40 -12.39
C HIS A 128 11.59 8.12 -11.70
N GLU A 129 11.94 9.31 -12.19
CA GLU A 129 12.97 10.16 -11.56
C GLU A 129 12.60 10.56 -10.13
N GLN A 130 11.31 10.68 -9.83
CA GLN A 130 10.79 10.99 -8.49
C GLN A 130 11.17 9.92 -7.45
N ALA A 131 11.32 8.65 -7.86
CA ALA A 131 11.82 7.60 -6.98
C ALA A 131 13.22 7.91 -6.45
N LEU A 132 14.08 8.49 -7.29
CA LEU A 132 15.46 8.83 -6.92
C LEU A 132 15.51 9.96 -5.89
N THR A 133 14.60 10.93 -5.98
CA THR A 133 14.54 12.08 -5.07
C THR A 133 14.24 11.65 -3.63
N HIS A 134 13.44 10.59 -3.46
CA HIS A 134 13.02 10.10 -2.15
C HIS A 134 13.81 8.88 -1.63
N ALA A 135 14.77 8.38 -2.43
CA ALA A 135 15.60 7.25 -2.05
C ALA A 135 16.73 7.65 -1.08
N ASP A 136 16.96 6.86 -0.05
CA ASP A 136 18.12 7.02 0.84
C ASP A 136 19.39 6.45 0.21
N ASN A 137 19.27 5.43 -0.64
CA ASN A 137 20.35 4.81 -1.40
C ASN A 137 19.87 4.46 -2.81
N ILE A 138 20.70 4.66 -3.80
CA ILE A 138 20.40 4.42 -5.21
C ILE A 138 21.36 3.38 -5.75
N ILE A 139 20.81 2.38 -6.46
CA ILE A 139 21.56 1.40 -7.21
C ILE A 139 21.20 1.59 -8.68
N GLU A 140 22.09 2.13 -9.47
CA GLU A 140 21.90 2.24 -10.91
C GLU A 140 22.31 0.93 -11.58
N LEU A 141 21.36 0.31 -12.26
CA LEU A 141 21.63 -0.84 -13.12
C LEU A 141 22.02 -0.28 -14.49
N GLY A 142 23.32 -0.11 -14.72
CA GLY A 142 23.84 0.39 -15.97
C GLY A 142 23.52 -0.54 -17.13
N ALA A 143 23.15 0.04 -18.29
CA ALA A 143 23.31 -0.66 -19.54
C ALA A 143 24.81 -0.97 -19.68
N SER A 144 25.20 -2.24 -19.67
CA SER A 144 26.54 -2.62 -20.06
C SER A 144 26.75 -2.06 -21.48
N ASP A 145 27.71 -1.14 -21.63
CA ASP A 145 28.18 -0.73 -22.94
C ASP A 145 28.58 -2.01 -23.70
N ALA A 146 27.72 -2.38 -24.63
CA ALA A 146 27.97 -3.47 -25.55
C ALA A 146 28.75 -2.95 -26.75
#